data_6efe12e5313c8ccbc5d60ea0d4dafa2e
#
_entry.id   6efe12e5313c8ccbc5d60ea0d4dafa2e
#
_cell.length_a   1.000
_cell.length_b   1.000
_cell.length_c   1.000
_cell.angle_alpha   90.00
_cell.angle_beta   90.00
_cell.angle_gamma   90.00
#
_symmetry.space_group_name_H-M   'P 1'
#
loop_
_entity.id
_entity.type
_entity.pdbx_description
1 polymer ?
#
loop_
_entity_poly.entity_id
_entity_poly.type
_entity_poly.pdbx_seq_one_letter_code
_entity_poly.pdbx_strand_id
1 'polypeptide(L)'
;MKITFADAVKSGLKNYSNFKGTATRTEFWYFYLFNVLLNMVTSTIDGLIAPGADLSGTGMAGAGPIYVITNVALVLPNLTIAVRRFHDAGFSGKWFFLWLLPVIVFFTTGGASLSKLAPLSAESTEAEFTAYATALVPTVLVALGVGIFQLVLNLKASKSALEGNKYAVKDETATSASE
;
A
#
# COMPACT_ATOMS: atom_id res chain seq x y z
N MET A 1 15.29 15.08 15.53
CA MET A 1 13.94 15.46 16.00
C MET A 1 13.01 14.25 15.91
N LYS A 2 12.27 13.91 16.98
CA LYS A 2 11.28 12.81 16.91
C LYS A 2 10.02 13.34 16.22
N ILE A 3 9.62 12.73 15.10
CA ILE A 3 8.40 13.09 14.40
C ILE A 3 7.18 12.62 15.23
N THR A 4 6.17 13.47 15.38
CA THR A 4 4.91 13.11 16.04
C THR A 4 3.94 12.48 15.03
N PHE A 5 2.88 11.82 15.53
CA PHE A 5 1.82 11.28 14.66
C PHE A 5 1.19 12.37 13.78
N ALA A 6 0.86 13.51 14.39
CA ALA A 6 0.26 14.64 13.66
C ALA A 6 1.19 15.20 12.58
N ASP A 7 2.50 15.30 12.88
CA ASP A 7 3.49 15.77 11.90
C ASP A 7 3.63 14.80 10.72
N ALA A 8 3.58 13.49 10.98
CA ALA A 8 3.64 12.48 9.93
C ALA A 8 2.42 12.55 8.99
N VAL A 9 1.21 12.70 9.56
CA VAL A 9 -0.02 12.87 8.76
C VAL A 9 0.05 14.15 7.94
N LYS A 10 0.43 15.27 8.57
CA LYS A 10 0.60 16.57 7.90
C LYS A 10 1.63 16.50 6.77
N SER A 11 2.76 15.82 7.02
CA SER A 11 3.81 15.64 6.01
C SER A 11 3.31 14.80 4.83
N GLY A 12 2.63 13.67 5.10
CA GLY A 12 2.05 12.82 4.06
C GLY A 12 1.06 13.56 3.18
N LEU A 13 0.14 14.34 3.78
CA LEU A 13 -0.84 15.12 3.04
C LEU A 13 -0.22 16.35 2.34
N LYS A 14 0.76 17.03 2.96
CA LYS A 14 1.48 18.16 2.34
C LYS A 14 2.26 17.73 1.10
N ASN A 15 2.83 16.52 1.13
CA ASN A 15 3.57 15.94 0.01
C ASN A 15 2.69 15.06 -0.87
N TYR A 16 1.43 15.42 -1.07
CA TYR A 16 0.38 14.66 -1.74
C TYR A 16 0.82 14.02 -3.06
N SER A 17 1.59 14.74 -3.88
CA SER A 17 2.11 14.29 -5.18
C SER A 17 3.63 14.46 -5.32
N ASN A 18 4.33 14.65 -4.20
CA ASN A 18 5.77 14.87 -4.21
C ASN A 18 6.53 13.55 -4.04
N PHE A 19 6.95 12.95 -5.14
CA PHE A 19 7.73 11.71 -5.19
C PHE A 19 9.23 11.90 -4.89
N LYS A 20 9.68 13.15 -4.70
CA LYS A 20 11.09 13.46 -4.41
C LYS A 20 11.37 13.42 -2.91
N GLY A 21 12.63 13.20 -2.55
CA GLY A 21 13.08 13.16 -1.15
C GLY A 21 12.86 11.79 -0.52
N THR A 22 12.90 11.79 0.81
CA THR A 22 12.85 10.58 1.64
C THR A 22 11.73 10.68 2.68
N ALA A 23 11.27 9.55 3.19
CA ALA A 23 10.36 9.45 4.33
C ALA A 23 10.92 8.45 5.34
N THR A 24 11.03 8.87 6.59
CA THR A 24 11.53 8.01 7.66
C THR A 24 10.58 6.85 7.95
N ARG A 25 11.09 5.79 8.62
CA ARG A 25 10.25 4.67 9.08
C ARG A 25 9.08 5.15 9.92
N THR A 26 9.33 6.03 10.87
CA THR A 26 8.29 6.56 11.78
C THR A 26 7.21 7.34 11.01
N GLU A 27 7.62 8.17 10.05
CA GLU A 27 6.69 8.91 9.19
C GLU A 27 5.80 7.98 8.38
N PHE A 28 6.38 6.96 7.74
CA PHE A 28 5.66 5.97 6.96
C PHE A 28 4.65 5.19 7.81
N TRP A 29 5.09 4.63 8.97
CA TRP A 29 4.22 3.81 9.80
C TRP A 29 3.11 4.60 10.50
N TYR A 30 3.37 5.86 10.88
CA TYR A 30 2.34 6.74 11.42
C TYR A 30 1.30 7.12 10.36
N PHE A 31 1.74 7.38 9.12
CA PHE A 31 0.79 7.64 8.03
C PHE A 31 -0.01 6.38 7.68
N TYR A 32 0.59 5.19 7.72
CA TYR A 32 -0.11 3.93 7.56
C TYR A 32 -1.17 3.72 8.66
N LEU A 33 -0.81 3.96 9.93
CA LEU A 33 -1.74 3.91 11.06
C LEU A 33 -2.90 4.90 10.86
N PHE A 34 -2.62 6.11 10.42
CA PHE A 34 -3.66 7.09 10.07
C PHE A 34 -4.64 6.52 9.04
N ASN A 35 -4.15 5.87 7.97
CA ASN A 35 -5.02 5.24 6.97
C ASN A 35 -5.89 4.13 7.58
N VAL A 36 -5.33 3.28 8.44
CA VAL A 36 -6.09 2.22 9.12
C VAL A 36 -7.22 2.83 9.97
N LEU A 37 -6.91 3.82 10.80
CA LEU A 37 -7.90 4.48 11.65
C LEU A 37 -8.98 5.18 10.83
N LEU A 38 -8.59 5.87 9.76
CA LEU A 38 -9.53 6.55 8.87
C LEU A 38 -10.45 5.55 8.15
N ASN A 39 -9.91 4.43 7.69
CA ASN A 39 -10.71 3.36 7.07
C ASN A 39 -11.71 2.74 8.06
N MET A 40 -11.32 2.54 9.32
CA MET A 40 -12.25 2.08 10.37
C MET A 40 -13.39 3.07 10.57
N VAL A 41 -13.09 4.37 10.64
CA VAL A 41 -14.10 5.41 10.81
C VAL A 41 -15.04 5.48 9.61
N THR A 42 -14.50 5.56 8.39
CA THR A 42 -15.31 5.68 7.17
C THR A 42 -16.18 4.45 6.93
N SER A 43 -15.64 3.24 7.16
CA SER A 43 -16.40 1.98 7.08
C SER A 43 -17.53 1.91 8.11
N THR A 44 -17.28 2.38 9.33
CA THR A 44 -18.33 2.44 10.37
C THR A 44 -19.45 3.40 9.98
N ILE A 45 -19.09 4.59 9.48
CA ILE A 45 -20.08 5.58 9.01
C ILE A 45 -20.90 5.02 7.84
N ASP A 46 -20.25 4.42 6.86
CA ASP A 46 -20.93 3.81 5.72
C ASP A 46 -21.86 2.67 6.15
N GLY A 47 -21.43 1.83 7.09
CA GLY A 47 -22.27 0.77 7.65
C GLY A 47 -23.51 1.28 8.37
N LEU A 48 -23.46 2.47 8.96
CA LEU A 48 -24.60 3.11 9.62
C LEU A 48 -25.57 3.79 8.64
N ILE A 49 -25.02 4.40 7.55
CA ILE A 49 -25.81 5.17 6.59
C ILE A 49 -26.41 4.28 5.50
N ALA A 50 -25.64 3.29 5.03
CA ALA A 50 -26.01 2.39 3.96
C ALA A 50 -25.70 0.93 4.33
N PRO A 51 -26.49 0.31 5.25
CA PRO A 51 -26.27 -1.07 5.65
C PRO A 51 -26.29 -2.01 4.45
N GLY A 52 -25.23 -2.81 4.28
CA GLY A 52 -25.10 -3.77 3.17
C GLY A 52 -24.58 -3.19 1.86
N ALA A 53 -24.29 -1.90 1.77
CA ALA A 53 -23.59 -1.35 0.61
C ALA A 53 -22.14 -1.82 0.58
N ASP A 54 -21.76 -2.48 -0.52
CA ASP A 54 -20.35 -2.78 -0.85
C ASP A 54 -20.04 -2.27 -2.25
N LEU A 55 -19.65 -0.99 -2.32
CA LEU A 55 -19.23 -0.35 -3.57
C LEU A 55 -17.77 -0.67 -3.94
N SER A 56 -17.03 -1.31 -3.04
CA SER A 56 -15.66 -1.73 -3.31
C SER A 56 -15.59 -3.02 -4.12
N GLY A 57 -16.68 -3.79 -4.18
CA GLY A 57 -16.74 -5.11 -4.79
C GLY A 57 -15.89 -6.17 -4.07
N THR A 58 -15.48 -5.89 -2.82
CA THR A 58 -14.62 -6.80 -2.03
C THR A 58 -15.40 -7.75 -1.14
N GLY A 59 -16.74 -7.61 -1.06
CA GLY A 59 -17.59 -8.33 -0.12
C GLY A 59 -17.47 -7.85 1.33
N MET A 60 -16.75 -6.75 1.57
CA MET A 60 -16.59 -6.18 2.91
C MET A 60 -17.78 -5.29 3.25
N ALA A 61 -18.59 -5.73 4.20
CA ALA A 61 -19.66 -4.91 4.74
C ALA A 61 -19.09 -3.57 5.28
N GLY A 62 -19.71 -2.44 4.88
CA GLY A 62 -19.27 -1.10 5.26
C GLY A 62 -18.25 -0.45 4.32
N ALA A 63 -17.95 -1.05 3.17
CA ALA A 63 -17.19 -0.39 2.10
C ALA A 63 -18.11 0.45 1.19
N GLY A 64 -18.81 1.40 1.78
CA GLY A 64 -19.74 2.29 1.10
C GLY A 64 -19.05 3.47 0.39
N PRO A 65 -19.84 4.49 -0.02
CA PRO A 65 -19.34 5.60 -0.82
C PRO A 65 -18.26 6.44 -0.13
N ILE A 66 -18.36 6.64 1.19
CA ILE A 66 -17.39 7.46 1.94
C ILE A 66 -16.04 6.74 1.99
N TYR A 67 -16.05 5.43 2.25
CA TYR A 67 -14.85 4.59 2.23
C TYR A 67 -14.17 4.65 0.85
N VAL A 68 -14.93 4.46 -0.23
CA VAL A 68 -14.38 4.46 -1.60
C VAL A 68 -13.79 5.82 -1.96
N ILE A 69 -14.52 6.93 -1.73
CA ILE A 69 -14.04 8.28 -2.01
C ILE A 69 -12.76 8.59 -1.22
N THR A 70 -12.75 8.22 0.07
CA THR A 70 -11.58 8.43 0.94
C THR A 70 -10.37 7.67 0.43
N ASN A 71 -10.53 6.40 0.05
CA ASN A 71 -9.42 5.61 -0.47
C ASN A 71 -8.92 6.13 -1.82
N VAL A 72 -9.80 6.53 -2.72
CA VAL A 72 -9.43 7.17 -3.99
C VAL A 72 -8.64 8.46 -3.74
N ALA A 73 -9.09 9.30 -2.81
CA ALA A 73 -8.36 10.53 -2.45
C ALA A 73 -6.98 10.24 -1.84
N LEU A 74 -6.81 9.14 -1.13
CA LEU A 74 -5.55 8.77 -0.49
C LEU A 74 -4.61 7.92 -1.37
N VAL A 75 -5.00 7.55 -2.59
CA VAL A 75 -4.14 6.79 -3.51
C VAL A 75 -2.80 7.49 -3.73
N LEU A 76 -2.83 8.77 -4.09
CA LEU A 76 -1.60 9.53 -4.37
C LEU A 76 -0.72 9.71 -3.13
N PRO A 77 -1.20 10.18 -1.96
CA PRO A 77 -0.35 10.30 -0.77
C PRO A 77 0.20 8.95 -0.29
N ASN A 78 -0.56 7.87 -0.40
CA ASN A 78 -0.06 6.53 -0.08
C ASN A 78 1.07 6.11 -1.02
N LEU A 79 0.92 6.37 -2.31
CA LEU A 79 1.95 6.09 -3.31
C LEU A 79 3.21 6.93 -3.06
N THR A 80 3.05 8.23 -2.82
CA THR A 80 4.19 9.13 -2.62
C THR A 80 4.97 8.80 -1.36
N ILE A 81 4.29 8.51 -0.24
CA ILE A 81 5.00 8.17 1.00
C ILE A 81 5.73 6.83 0.89
N ALA A 82 5.15 5.84 0.18
CA ALA A 82 5.80 4.55 -0.08
C ALA A 82 7.05 4.71 -0.96
N VAL A 83 6.97 5.48 -2.04
CA VAL A 83 8.12 5.77 -2.91
C VAL A 83 9.22 6.52 -2.13
N ARG A 84 8.87 7.55 -1.36
CA ARG A 84 9.81 8.29 -0.50
C ARG A 84 10.44 7.40 0.58
N ARG A 85 9.69 6.42 1.08
CA ARG A 85 10.20 5.44 2.03
C ARG A 85 11.22 4.49 1.37
N PHE A 86 11.00 4.06 0.13
CA PHE A 86 12.00 3.28 -0.62
C PHE A 86 13.26 4.10 -0.89
N HIS A 87 13.11 5.37 -1.23
CA HIS A 87 14.23 6.29 -1.37
C HIS A 87 15.05 6.41 -0.08
N ASP A 88 14.39 6.49 1.07
CA ASP A 88 15.03 6.54 2.39
C ASP A 88 15.87 5.28 2.70
N ALA A 89 15.39 4.13 2.26
CA ALA A 89 16.11 2.85 2.35
C ALA A 89 17.21 2.68 1.28
N GLY A 90 17.40 3.67 0.38
CA GLY A 90 18.37 3.66 -0.72
C GLY A 90 17.91 2.90 -1.97
N PHE A 91 16.63 2.57 -2.07
CA PHE A 91 16.05 1.87 -3.22
C PHE A 91 15.32 2.84 -4.16
N SER A 92 15.20 2.45 -5.43
CA SER A 92 14.38 3.19 -6.39
C SER A 92 12.89 3.00 -6.10
N GLY A 93 12.09 4.05 -6.23
CA GLY A 93 10.64 3.98 -6.15
C GLY A 93 9.97 3.03 -7.16
N LYS A 94 10.71 2.63 -8.21
CA LYS A 94 10.25 1.65 -9.20
C LYS A 94 9.90 0.29 -8.58
N TRP A 95 10.47 -0.06 -7.44
CA TRP A 95 10.13 -1.28 -6.70
C TRP A 95 8.69 -1.33 -6.21
N PHE A 96 8.01 -0.19 -6.14
CA PHE A 96 6.57 -0.15 -5.86
C PHE A 96 5.75 -0.87 -6.95
N PHE A 97 6.18 -0.82 -8.21
CA PHE A 97 5.46 -1.46 -9.31
C PHE A 97 5.46 -2.99 -9.27
N LEU A 98 6.20 -3.61 -8.34
CA LEU A 98 6.07 -5.05 -8.10
C LEU A 98 4.64 -5.48 -7.71
N TRP A 99 3.81 -4.55 -7.20
CA TRP A 99 2.39 -4.81 -6.96
C TRP A 99 1.58 -5.10 -8.22
N LEU A 100 2.13 -4.83 -9.40
CA LEU A 100 1.51 -5.25 -10.66
C LEU A 100 1.66 -6.75 -10.92
N LEU A 101 2.65 -7.43 -10.33
CA LEU A 101 2.87 -8.86 -10.55
C LEU A 101 1.68 -9.72 -10.12
N PRO A 102 1.12 -9.60 -8.91
CA PRO A 102 -0.08 -10.36 -8.54
C PRO A 102 -1.26 -10.10 -9.47
N VAL A 103 -1.40 -8.86 -9.94
CA VAL A 103 -2.47 -8.49 -10.89
C VAL A 103 -2.26 -9.20 -12.23
N ILE A 104 -1.05 -9.19 -12.76
CA ILE A 104 -0.72 -9.88 -14.01
C ILE A 104 -0.95 -11.39 -13.85
N VAL A 105 -0.47 -11.99 -12.77
CA VAL A 105 -0.66 -13.42 -12.49
C VAL A 105 -2.16 -13.75 -12.41
N PHE A 106 -2.96 -12.95 -11.71
CA PHE A 106 -4.41 -13.14 -11.64
C PHE A 106 -5.05 -13.22 -13.02
N PHE A 107 -4.78 -12.26 -13.89
CA PHE A 107 -5.37 -12.25 -15.23
C PHE A 107 -4.84 -13.38 -16.12
N THR A 108 -3.57 -13.76 -16.00
CA THR A 108 -2.98 -14.86 -16.81
C THR A 108 -3.41 -16.24 -16.36
N THR A 109 -3.73 -16.44 -15.09
CA THR A 109 -4.25 -17.72 -14.54
C THR A 109 -5.76 -17.87 -14.63
N GLY A 110 -6.44 -16.98 -15.34
CA GLY A 110 -7.88 -17.08 -15.60
C GLY A 110 -8.77 -16.42 -14.56
N GLY A 111 -8.19 -15.56 -13.70
CA GLY A 111 -8.94 -14.85 -12.66
C GLY A 111 -10.12 -14.03 -13.17
N ALA A 112 -10.03 -13.48 -14.39
CA ALA A 112 -11.14 -12.80 -15.03
C ALA A 112 -12.35 -13.70 -15.32
N SER A 113 -12.14 -15.01 -15.41
CA SER A 113 -13.22 -15.97 -15.61
C SER A 113 -13.98 -16.30 -14.32
N LEU A 114 -13.40 -16.01 -13.15
CA LEU A 114 -14.02 -16.26 -11.84
C LEU A 114 -15.32 -15.50 -11.63
N SER A 115 -15.46 -14.32 -12.25
CA SER A 115 -16.70 -13.54 -12.20
C SER A 115 -17.91 -14.25 -12.83
N LYS A 116 -17.68 -15.29 -13.63
CA LYS A 116 -18.71 -16.10 -14.27
C LYS A 116 -19.08 -17.33 -13.45
N LEU A 117 -18.30 -17.65 -12.42
CA LEU A 117 -18.56 -18.78 -11.52
C LEU A 117 -19.43 -18.33 -10.34
N ALA A 118 -20.29 -19.22 -9.89
CA ALA A 118 -21.01 -19.00 -8.65
C ALA A 118 -20.02 -18.96 -7.47
N PRO A 119 -20.32 -18.24 -6.37
CA PRO A 119 -19.51 -18.29 -5.15
C PRO A 119 -19.38 -19.75 -4.67
N LEU A 120 -18.19 -20.11 -4.17
CA LEU A 120 -17.96 -21.45 -3.64
C LEU A 120 -18.92 -21.73 -2.47
N SER A 121 -19.60 -22.87 -2.53
CA SER A 121 -20.52 -23.37 -1.52
C SER A 121 -20.22 -24.84 -1.22
N ALA A 122 -20.93 -25.43 -0.26
CA ALA A 122 -20.79 -26.86 0.03
C ALA A 122 -21.22 -27.77 -1.14
N GLU A 123 -21.97 -27.21 -2.10
CA GLU A 123 -22.45 -27.91 -3.30
C GLU A 123 -21.58 -27.69 -4.54
N SER A 124 -20.49 -26.89 -4.40
CA SER A 124 -19.59 -26.59 -5.51
C SER A 124 -18.90 -27.86 -6.03
N THR A 125 -18.80 -27.93 -7.34
CA THR A 125 -18.18 -29.07 -8.02
C THR A 125 -16.65 -29.04 -7.89
N GLU A 126 -16.01 -30.19 -8.04
CA GLU A 126 -14.54 -30.33 -8.11
C GLU A 126 -13.94 -29.44 -9.21
N ALA A 127 -14.62 -29.26 -10.34
CA ALA A 127 -14.17 -28.43 -11.44
C ALA A 127 -14.18 -26.94 -11.07
N GLU A 128 -15.21 -26.48 -10.37
CA GLU A 128 -15.29 -25.09 -9.87
C GLU A 128 -14.21 -24.83 -8.84
N PHE A 129 -14.03 -25.73 -7.87
CA PHE A 129 -12.95 -25.60 -6.88
C PHE A 129 -11.57 -25.54 -7.54
N THR A 130 -11.31 -26.41 -8.54
CA THR A 130 -10.05 -26.40 -9.28
C THR A 130 -9.85 -25.09 -10.04
N ALA A 131 -10.90 -24.54 -10.65
CA ALA A 131 -10.82 -23.25 -11.36
C ALA A 131 -10.47 -22.10 -10.40
N TYR A 132 -11.09 -22.03 -9.22
CA TYR A 132 -10.75 -21.06 -8.18
C TYR A 132 -9.31 -21.23 -7.69
N ALA A 133 -8.91 -22.46 -7.36
CA ALA A 133 -7.57 -22.75 -6.87
C ALA A 133 -6.49 -22.39 -7.91
N THR A 134 -6.71 -22.74 -9.19
CA THR A 134 -5.75 -22.43 -10.27
C THR A 134 -5.56 -20.91 -10.46
N ALA A 135 -6.63 -20.13 -10.33
CA ALA A 135 -6.54 -18.67 -10.49
C ALA A 135 -6.02 -17.97 -9.24
N LEU A 136 -6.47 -18.36 -8.05
CA LEU A 136 -6.20 -17.62 -6.82
C LEU A 136 -4.91 -18.03 -6.13
N VAL A 137 -4.57 -19.32 -6.07
CA VAL A 137 -3.38 -19.77 -5.32
C VAL A 137 -2.09 -19.15 -5.85
N PRO A 138 -1.78 -19.17 -7.15
CA PRO A 138 -0.58 -18.50 -7.67
C PRO A 138 -0.58 -17.00 -7.38
N THR A 139 -1.74 -16.36 -7.53
CA THR A 139 -1.91 -14.92 -7.26
C THR A 139 -1.60 -14.58 -5.80
N VAL A 140 -2.16 -15.35 -4.86
CA VAL A 140 -1.93 -15.16 -3.41
C VAL A 140 -0.46 -15.40 -3.06
N LEU A 141 0.16 -16.45 -3.59
CA LEU A 141 1.58 -16.73 -3.34
C LEU A 141 2.49 -15.60 -3.83
N VAL A 142 2.24 -15.07 -5.04
CA VAL A 142 2.99 -13.94 -5.58
C VAL A 142 2.72 -12.67 -4.76
N ALA A 143 1.47 -12.41 -4.37
CA ALA A 143 1.11 -11.26 -3.54
C ALA A 143 1.78 -11.32 -2.17
N LEU A 144 1.83 -12.49 -1.53
CA LEU A 144 2.55 -12.69 -0.26
C LEU A 144 4.05 -12.44 -0.43
N GLY A 145 4.68 -12.99 -1.47
CA GLY A 145 6.10 -12.76 -1.76
C GLY A 145 6.42 -11.29 -1.97
N VAL A 146 5.63 -10.59 -2.78
CA VAL A 146 5.76 -9.14 -3.02
C VAL A 146 5.51 -8.36 -1.72
N GLY A 147 4.48 -8.72 -0.96
CA GLY A 147 4.16 -8.06 0.31
C GLY A 147 5.27 -8.20 1.34
N ILE A 148 5.83 -9.41 1.52
CA ILE A 148 6.97 -9.65 2.43
C ILE A 148 8.19 -8.86 1.95
N PHE A 149 8.50 -8.87 0.66
CA PHE A 149 9.61 -8.10 0.12
C PHE A 149 9.46 -6.61 0.39
N GLN A 150 8.30 -6.04 0.14
CA GLN A 150 8.03 -4.63 0.40
C GLN A 150 8.02 -4.30 1.90
N LEU A 151 7.50 -5.22 2.74
CA LEU A 151 7.58 -5.08 4.20
C LEU A 151 9.04 -4.98 4.65
N VAL A 152 9.91 -5.86 4.15
CA VAL A 152 11.35 -5.82 4.45
C VAL A 152 11.95 -4.48 4.02
N LEU A 153 11.61 -3.95 2.84
CA LEU A 153 12.08 -2.62 2.40
C LEU A 153 11.61 -1.51 3.35
N ASN A 154 10.36 -1.55 3.80
CA ASN A 154 9.80 -0.56 4.71
C ASN A 154 10.40 -0.66 6.13
N LEU A 155 10.90 -1.83 6.55
CA LEU A 155 11.55 -2.04 7.84
C LEU A 155 13.06 -1.73 7.81
N LYS A 156 13.71 -1.64 6.64
CA LYS A 156 15.14 -1.31 6.54
C LYS A 156 15.48 0.02 7.20
N ALA A 157 16.70 0.12 7.73
CA ALA A 157 17.21 1.37 8.27
C ALA A 157 17.28 2.45 7.19
N SER A 158 17.05 3.70 7.56
CA SER A 158 17.29 4.86 6.71
C SER A 158 18.78 4.94 6.38
N LYS A 159 19.09 5.22 5.11
CA LYS A 159 20.46 5.44 4.65
C LYS A 159 20.72 6.93 4.46
N SER A 160 21.83 7.42 4.99
CA SER A 160 22.28 8.78 4.79
C SER A 160 22.93 9.00 3.42
N ALA A 161 23.13 10.26 3.04
CA ALA A 161 23.89 10.60 1.83
C ALA A 161 25.35 10.11 1.90
N LEU A 162 25.95 10.10 3.10
CA LEU A 162 27.31 9.58 3.35
C LEU A 162 27.42 8.08 3.12
N GLU A 163 26.33 7.33 3.29
CA GLU A 163 26.21 5.89 3.01
C GLU A 163 25.84 5.61 1.55
N GLY A 164 25.95 6.63 0.67
CA GLY A 164 25.72 6.50 -0.75
C GLY A 164 24.23 6.57 -1.17
N ASN A 165 23.33 7.06 -0.33
CA ASN A 165 21.96 7.27 -0.71
C ASN A 165 21.80 8.53 -1.57
N LYS A 166 21.59 8.33 -2.86
CA LYS A 166 21.42 9.43 -3.84
C LYS A 166 20.13 10.25 -3.67
N TYR A 167 19.18 9.78 -2.86
CA TYR A 167 17.90 10.45 -2.61
C TYR A 167 17.90 11.27 -1.32
N ALA A 168 18.86 11.01 -0.42
CA ALA A 168 19.00 11.79 0.81
C ALA A 168 19.52 13.18 0.50
N VAL A 169 19.04 14.17 1.26
CA VAL A 169 19.55 15.54 1.18
C VAL A 169 21.00 15.53 1.65
N LYS A 170 21.91 16.10 0.85
CA LYS A 170 23.29 16.34 1.29
C LYS A 170 23.23 17.47 2.33
N ASP A 171 23.55 17.18 3.58
CA ASP A 171 23.75 18.19 4.60
C ASP A 171 25.00 19.01 4.23
N GLU A 172 24.79 20.21 3.71
CA GLU A 172 25.87 21.17 3.38
C GLU A 172 26.69 21.56 4.63
N THR A 173 26.11 21.37 5.82
CA THR A 173 26.80 21.67 7.10
C THR A 173 27.93 20.70 7.44
N ALA A 174 27.98 19.51 6.85
CA ALA A 174 29.08 18.56 7.09
C ALA A 174 30.34 18.88 6.29
N THR A 175 30.23 19.67 5.22
CA THR A 175 31.37 20.05 4.37
C THR A 175 32.16 21.22 4.95
N SER A 176 31.50 22.10 5.72
CA SER A 176 32.14 23.26 6.35
C SER A 176 32.92 22.96 7.64
N ALA A 177 32.83 21.75 8.17
CA ALA A 177 33.54 21.31 9.36
C ALA A 177 34.86 20.55 9.06
N SER A 178 35.18 20.38 7.77
CA SER A 178 36.38 19.66 7.28
C SER A 178 37.40 20.60 6.58
N GLU A 179 37.12 21.89 6.52
CA GLU A 179 38.07 22.94 6.13
C GLU A 179 38.53 23.72 7.38
#